data_25e1d0f5db9bac99a5c2f13b66d816b0
#
_entry.id   25e1d0f5db9bac99a5c2f13b66d816b0
#
_cell.length_a   1.000
_cell.length_b   1.000
_cell.length_c   1.000
_cell.angle_alpha   90.00
_cell.angle_beta   90.00
_cell.angle_gamma   90.00
#
_symmetry.space_group_name_H-M   'P 1'
#
loop_
_entity.id
_entity.type
_entity.pdbx_description
1 polymer ?
#
loop_
_entity_poly.entity_id
_entity_poly.type
_entity_poly.pdbx_seq_one_letter_code
_entity_poly.pdbx_strand_id
1 'polypeptide(L)'
;DLPMPFSGDRADFEEFLIDDFSEHPWANLPVVLMLQVEDGLGQTGASDPENIILPGRRFFQPIARAVIEQRRDILWSKANAPRAAQVLRAVSNRPDELFPDETTYLRLRAIIRRLEAMETSGLSDEVQDELSLALWELAVQLEEGSLADARARLERAQERLEEAMRNG
;
A
#
# COMPACT_ATOMS: atom_id res chain seq x y z
N ASP A 1 5.62 18.18 -2.36
CA ASP A 1 6.13 18.93 -1.20
C ASP A 1 5.29 18.58 0.01
N LEU A 2 5.94 18.26 1.14
CA LEU A 2 5.30 18.00 2.42
C LEU A 2 5.56 19.21 3.33
N PRO A 3 4.53 19.99 3.68
CA PRO A 3 4.72 21.08 4.62
C PRO A 3 5.00 20.53 6.02
N MET A 4 6.08 20.99 6.65
CA MET A 4 6.35 20.66 8.04
C MET A 4 5.52 21.55 8.98
N PRO A 5 4.82 20.97 9.97
CA PRO A 5 4.19 21.77 11.03
C PRO A 5 5.27 22.52 11.79
N PHE A 6 4.98 23.77 12.14
CA PHE A 6 5.92 24.63 12.81
C PHE A 6 5.25 25.32 14.00
N SER A 7 5.84 25.22 15.18
CA SER A 7 5.37 25.88 16.39
C SER A 7 6.54 26.43 17.21
N GLY A 8 6.51 27.72 17.57
CA GLY A 8 7.48 28.37 18.45
C GLY A 8 8.31 29.47 17.83
N ASP A 9 9.51 29.76 18.40
CA ASP A 9 10.43 30.78 17.90
C ASP A 9 11.04 30.35 16.57
N ARG A 10 10.96 31.24 15.57
CA ARG A 10 11.39 30.95 14.20
C ARG A 10 12.89 31.20 13.96
N ALA A 11 13.62 31.67 14.97
CA ALA A 11 15.05 31.97 14.83
C ALA A 11 15.94 30.75 15.09
N ASP A 12 15.51 29.86 16.00
CA ASP A 12 16.24 28.64 16.35
C ASP A 12 15.21 27.58 16.82
N PHE A 13 15.05 26.51 16.05
CA PHE A 13 14.06 25.47 16.35
C PHE A 13 14.50 24.10 15.87
N GLU A 14 14.01 23.08 16.54
CA GLU A 14 14.11 21.69 16.15
C GLU A 14 12.70 21.12 16.05
N GLU A 15 12.35 20.55 14.90
CA GLU A 15 11.03 19.98 14.66
C GLU A 15 11.14 18.58 14.02
N PHE A 16 10.13 17.76 14.29
CA PHE A 16 10.05 16.40 13.78
C PHE A 16 8.83 16.25 12.88
N LEU A 17 9.04 15.75 11.66
CA LEU A 17 7.94 15.30 10.81
C LEU A 17 7.67 13.82 11.10
N ILE A 18 6.48 13.54 11.64
CA ILE A 18 6.00 12.17 11.87
C ILE A 18 4.76 11.99 10.99
N ASP A 19 4.88 11.13 9.98
CA ASP A 19 3.78 10.85 9.05
C ASP A 19 3.81 9.38 8.61
N ASP A 20 2.66 8.84 8.18
CA ASP A 20 2.54 7.49 7.63
C ASP A 20 2.49 7.53 6.10
N PHE A 21 3.59 7.16 5.48
CA PHE A 21 3.73 7.09 4.02
C PHE A 21 3.32 5.73 3.43
N SER A 22 2.67 4.85 4.19
CA SER A 22 2.32 3.50 3.72
C SER A 22 1.47 3.50 2.46
N GLU A 23 0.58 4.49 2.30
CA GLU A 23 -0.28 4.63 1.12
C GLU A 23 0.37 5.40 -0.03
N HIS A 24 1.52 6.04 0.20
CA HIS A 24 2.19 6.81 -0.83
C HIS A 24 2.67 5.91 -1.98
N PRO A 25 2.53 6.34 -3.27
CA PRO A 25 2.95 5.52 -4.42
C PRO A 25 4.44 5.12 -4.38
N TRP A 26 5.26 5.89 -3.69
CA TRP A 26 6.70 5.62 -3.54
C TRP A 26 7.06 4.85 -2.27
N ALA A 27 6.07 4.42 -1.48
CA ALA A 27 6.31 3.59 -0.31
C ALA A 27 7.19 2.38 -0.65
N ASN A 28 8.19 2.12 0.17
CA ASN A 28 9.22 1.08 -0.01
C ASN A 28 10.12 1.26 -1.24
N LEU A 29 10.17 2.45 -1.87
CA LEU A 29 11.09 2.77 -2.95
C LEU A 29 12.21 3.71 -2.48
N PRO A 30 13.39 3.69 -3.16
CA PRO A 30 14.43 4.68 -2.93
C PRO A 30 13.95 6.06 -3.39
N VAL A 31 14.10 7.04 -2.52
CA VAL A 31 13.77 8.44 -2.77
C VAL A 31 14.92 9.34 -2.30
N VAL A 32 14.96 10.55 -2.81
CA VAL A 32 15.87 11.61 -2.35
C VAL A 32 15.07 12.55 -1.46
N LEU A 33 15.47 12.65 -0.21
CA LEU A 33 14.92 13.59 0.77
C LEU A 33 15.78 14.86 0.76
N MET A 34 15.13 16.01 0.67
CA MET A 34 15.76 17.31 0.81
C MET A 34 14.84 18.20 1.64
N LEU A 35 15.38 18.84 2.66
CA LEU A 35 14.67 19.82 3.46
C LEU A 35 14.86 21.20 2.84
N GLN A 36 13.81 21.99 2.78
CA GLN A 36 13.84 23.37 2.30
C GLN A 36 13.17 24.28 3.32
N VAL A 37 13.78 25.42 3.54
CA VAL A 37 13.23 26.47 4.42
C VAL A 37 13.18 27.78 3.66
N GLU A 38 12.14 28.55 3.91
CA GLU A 38 11.99 29.93 3.42
C GLU A 38 11.70 30.84 4.60
N ASP A 39 12.42 31.96 4.68
CA ASP A 39 12.21 32.95 5.70
C ASP A 39 11.13 33.99 5.32
N GLY A 40 10.78 34.88 6.25
CA GLY A 40 9.79 35.94 6.01
C GLY A 40 10.19 37.01 4.99
N LEU A 41 11.42 37.00 4.52
CA LEU A 41 11.97 37.88 3.48
C LEU A 41 12.08 37.18 2.11
N GLY A 42 11.66 35.92 2.01
CA GLY A 42 11.73 35.10 0.80
C GLY A 42 13.13 34.53 0.52
N GLN A 43 14.02 34.49 1.52
CA GLN A 43 15.31 33.82 1.38
C GLN A 43 15.11 32.33 1.60
N THR A 44 15.70 31.51 0.73
CA THR A 44 15.58 30.06 0.78
C THR A 44 16.89 29.39 1.18
N GLY A 45 16.81 28.38 2.02
CA GLY A 45 17.90 27.47 2.35
C GLY A 45 17.47 26.04 2.08
N ALA A 46 18.42 25.18 1.74
CA ALA A 46 18.17 23.76 1.54
C ALA A 46 19.25 22.91 2.22
N SER A 47 18.88 21.74 2.70
CA SER A 47 19.82 20.74 3.17
C SER A 47 20.52 20.03 2.02
N ASP A 48 21.60 19.30 2.29
CA ASP A 48 22.13 18.33 1.36
C ASP A 48 21.07 17.23 1.09
N PRO A 49 21.00 16.70 -0.15
CA PRO A 49 20.08 15.63 -0.50
C PRO A 49 20.49 14.31 0.20
N GLU A 50 19.55 13.63 0.81
CA GLU A 50 19.76 12.34 1.46
C GLU A 50 18.99 11.23 0.74
N ASN A 51 19.65 10.09 0.47
CA ASN A 51 19.02 8.94 -0.14
C ASN A 51 18.45 8.02 0.94
N ILE A 52 17.14 7.83 0.93
CA ILE A 52 16.44 6.97 1.88
C ILE A 52 15.50 6.00 1.15
N ILE A 53 15.12 4.92 1.83
CA ILE A 53 13.95 4.13 1.41
C ILE A 53 12.74 4.74 2.11
N LEU A 54 11.77 5.22 1.34
CA LEU A 54 10.55 5.79 1.93
C LEU A 54 9.83 4.73 2.77
N PRO A 55 9.66 4.94 4.08
CA PRO A 55 8.97 3.96 4.92
C PRO A 55 7.57 3.68 4.43
N GLY A 56 7.12 2.42 4.58
CA GLY A 56 5.77 2.05 4.19
C GLY A 56 5.44 0.61 4.58
N ARG A 57 4.14 0.30 4.56
CA ARG A 57 3.65 -1.04 4.87
C ARG A 57 4.21 -2.05 3.86
N ARG A 58 4.68 -3.19 4.37
CA ARG A 58 5.12 -4.33 3.54
C ARG A 58 3.99 -5.36 3.46
N PHE A 59 3.82 -5.92 2.27
CA PHE A 59 2.88 -6.99 1.98
C PHE A 59 3.66 -8.25 1.66
N PHE A 60 3.40 -9.34 2.35
CA PHE A 60 4.09 -10.64 2.21
C PHE A 60 3.24 -11.64 1.46
N GLN A 61 1.92 -11.56 1.60
CA GLN A 61 0.98 -12.42 0.90
C GLN A 61 1.03 -12.11 -0.61
N PRO A 62 1.26 -13.11 -1.50
CA PRO A 62 1.53 -12.87 -2.91
C PRO A 62 0.42 -12.11 -3.65
N ILE A 63 -0.86 -12.42 -3.35
CA ILE A 63 -1.98 -11.73 -4.00
C ILE A 63 -2.12 -10.29 -3.50
N ALA A 64 -1.88 -10.03 -2.21
CA ALA A 64 -1.87 -8.67 -1.65
C ALA A 64 -0.77 -7.81 -2.29
N ARG A 65 0.42 -8.39 -2.48
CA ARG A 65 1.53 -7.73 -3.20
C ARG A 65 1.14 -7.38 -4.63
N ALA A 66 0.55 -8.34 -5.37
CA ALA A 66 0.12 -8.10 -6.74
C ALA A 66 -0.91 -6.96 -6.81
N VAL A 67 -1.86 -6.92 -5.87
CA VAL A 67 -2.86 -5.84 -5.77
C VAL A 67 -2.20 -4.47 -5.52
N ILE A 68 -1.25 -4.39 -4.58
CA ILE A 68 -0.53 -3.14 -4.27
C ILE A 68 0.35 -2.68 -5.43
N GLU A 69 0.98 -3.58 -6.16
CA GLU A 69 1.76 -3.24 -7.36
C GLU A 69 0.86 -2.62 -8.43
N GLN A 70 -0.33 -3.18 -8.68
CA GLN A 70 -1.28 -2.60 -9.63
C GLN A 70 -1.87 -1.27 -9.15
N ARG A 71 -2.11 -1.11 -7.83
CA ARG A 71 -2.47 0.19 -7.26
C ARG A 71 -1.40 1.25 -7.57
N ARG A 72 -0.15 0.93 -7.35
CA ARG A 72 0.99 1.82 -7.65
C ARG A 72 1.02 2.19 -9.13
N ASP A 73 0.85 1.22 -10.02
CA ASP A 73 0.87 1.42 -11.46
C ASP A 73 -0.21 2.43 -11.90
N ILE A 74 -1.44 2.32 -11.40
CA ILE A 74 -2.51 3.27 -11.74
C ILE A 74 -2.32 4.65 -11.12
N LEU A 75 -1.69 4.74 -9.94
CA LEU A 75 -1.34 6.02 -9.32
C LEU A 75 -0.22 6.75 -10.08
N TRP A 76 0.72 6.04 -10.66
CA TRP A 76 1.77 6.63 -11.49
C TRP A 76 1.25 7.10 -12.85
N SER A 77 0.35 6.34 -13.44
CA SER A 77 -0.24 6.73 -14.72
C SER A 77 -1.60 6.07 -14.91
N LYS A 78 -2.62 6.88 -15.16
CA LYS A 78 -3.96 6.43 -15.52
C LYS A 78 -3.98 5.54 -16.76
N ALA A 79 -3.01 5.74 -17.67
CA ALA A 79 -2.86 4.92 -18.87
C ALA A 79 -2.50 3.44 -18.56
N ASN A 80 -2.06 3.13 -17.35
CA ASN A 80 -1.77 1.76 -16.92
C ASN A 80 -3.02 0.96 -16.54
N ALA A 81 -4.20 1.59 -16.43
CA ALA A 81 -5.44 0.95 -15.98
C ALA A 81 -5.81 -0.32 -16.76
N PRO A 82 -5.75 -0.38 -18.11
CA PRO A 82 -6.06 -1.60 -18.86
C PRO A 82 -5.09 -2.75 -18.52
N ARG A 83 -3.79 -2.44 -18.41
CA ARG A 83 -2.77 -3.42 -18.03
C ARG A 83 -2.99 -3.91 -16.59
N ALA A 84 -3.27 -3.00 -15.66
CA ALA A 84 -3.57 -3.36 -14.28
C ALA A 84 -4.77 -4.31 -14.19
N ALA A 85 -5.85 -4.05 -14.93
CA ALA A 85 -6.99 -4.94 -15.00
C ALA A 85 -6.63 -6.34 -15.52
N GLN A 86 -5.80 -6.43 -16.56
CA GLN A 86 -5.33 -7.70 -17.12
C GLN A 86 -4.49 -8.48 -16.10
N VAL A 87 -3.55 -7.83 -15.41
CA VAL A 87 -2.70 -8.46 -14.40
C VAL A 87 -3.55 -8.96 -13.24
N LEU A 88 -4.44 -8.12 -12.68
CA LEU A 88 -5.34 -8.50 -11.59
C LEU A 88 -6.24 -9.68 -11.98
N ARG A 89 -6.72 -9.75 -13.21
CA ARG A 89 -7.49 -10.88 -13.74
C ARG A 89 -6.63 -12.15 -13.81
N ALA A 90 -5.40 -12.04 -14.28
CA ALA A 90 -4.50 -13.17 -14.41
C ALA A 90 -4.12 -13.77 -13.06
N VAL A 91 -3.76 -12.94 -12.08
CA VAL A 91 -3.36 -13.40 -10.74
C VAL A 91 -4.53 -13.93 -9.91
N SER A 92 -5.78 -13.61 -10.28
CA SER A 92 -7.00 -14.09 -9.61
C SER A 92 -7.69 -15.27 -10.34
N ASN A 93 -6.99 -15.95 -11.24
CA ASN A 93 -7.57 -17.02 -12.09
C ASN A 93 -8.01 -18.27 -11.30
N ARG A 94 -7.41 -18.51 -10.10
CA ARG A 94 -7.77 -19.61 -9.21
C ARG A 94 -8.24 -19.08 -7.86
N PRO A 95 -9.48 -18.59 -7.78
CA PRO A 95 -9.96 -17.89 -6.59
C PRO A 95 -9.99 -18.75 -5.34
N ASP A 96 -10.35 -20.02 -5.46
CA ASP A 96 -10.47 -20.95 -4.32
C ASP A 96 -9.14 -21.22 -3.61
N GLU A 97 -8.01 -21.05 -4.30
CA GLU A 97 -6.67 -21.24 -3.74
C GLU A 97 -6.08 -19.95 -3.15
N LEU A 98 -6.58 -18.79 -3.59
CA LEU A 98 -5.93 -17.49 -3.37
C LEU A 98 -6.69 -16.56 -2.44
N PHE A 99 -8.00 -16.73 -2.32
CA PHE A 99 -8.84 -15.85 -1.53
C PHE A 99 -9.43 -16.57 -0.31
N PRO A 100 -9.47 -15.89 0.86
CA PRO A 100 -9.99 -16.49 2.07
C PRO A 100 -11.50 -16.73 2.01
N ASP A 101 -12.21 -15.93 1.19
CA ASP A 101 -13.65 -15.99 1.03
C ASP A 101 -14.10 -15.42 -0.32
N GLU A 102 -15.32 -15.78 -0.71
CA GLU A 102 -15.94 -15.34 -1.97
C GLU A 102 -16.16 -13.82 -2.02
N THR A 103 -16.44 -13.18 -0.90
CA THR A 103 -16.69 -11.74 -0.82
C THR A 103 -15.44 -10.96 -1.20
N THR A 104 -14.29 -11.36 -0.69
CA THR A 104 -12.99 -10.76 -1.01
C THR A 104 -12.66 -10.91 -2.50
N TYR A 105 -12.92 -12.08 -3.09
CA TYR A 105 -12.78 -12.30 -4.52
C TYR A 105 -13.72 -11.41 -5.34
N LEU A 106 -15.00 -11.32 -4.95
CA LEU A 106 -15.99 -10.50 -5.66
C LEU A 106 -15.65 -9.00 -5.61
N ARG A 107 -15.05 -8.51 -4.51
CA ARG A 107 -14.52 -7.14 -4.43
C ARG A 107 -13.46 -6.90 -5.51
N LEU A 108 -12.49 -7.80 -5.64
CA LEU A 108 -11.47 -7.70 -6.69
C LEU A 108 -12.11 -7.72 -8.08
N ARG A 109 -13.10 -8.59 -8.32
CA ARG A 109 -13.82 -8.66 -9.60
C ARG A 109 -14.56 -7.36 -9.93
N ALA A 110 -15.13 -6.69 -8.94
CA ALA A 110 -15.78 -5.39 -9.12
C ALA A 110 -14.77 -4.31 -9.53
N ILE A 111 -13.62 -4.26 -8.87
CA ILE A 111 -12.52 -3.35 -9.21
C ILE A 111 -12.03 -3.59 -10.65
N ILE A 112 -11.78 -4.86 -11.03
CA ILE A 112 -11.35 -5.22 -12.38
C ILE A 112 -12.37 -4.73 -13.42
N ARG A 113 -13.67 -5.01 -13.22
CA ARG A 113 -14.72 -4.58 -14.13
C ARG A 113 -14.77 -3.06 -14.27
N ARG A 114 -14.53 -2.34 -13.17
CA ARG A 114 -14.53 -0.88 -13.19
C ARG A 114 -13.33 -0.33 -13.95
N LEU A 115 -12.14 -0.91 -13.78
CA LEU A 115 -10.95 -0.57 -14.57
C LEU A 115 -11.19 -0.82 -16.07
N GLU A 116 -11.80 -1.95 -16.44
CA GLU A 116 -12.13 -2.31 -17.82
C GLU A 116 -13.19 -1.37 -18.42
N ALA A 117 -14.20 -0.98 -17.66
CA ALA A 117 -15.23 -0.04 -18.13
C ALA A 117 -14.64 1.35 -18.48
N MET A 118 -13.50 1.71 -17.90
CA MET A 118 -12.80 2.98 -18.17
C MET A 118 -11.78 2.88 -19.32
N GLU A 119 -11.62 1.72 -19.96
CA GLU A 119 -10.64 1.52 -21.05
C GLU A 119 -10.80 2.51 -22.21
N THR A 120 -12.03 2.84 -22.57
CA THR A 120 -12.34 3.77 -23.68
C THR A 120 -12.41 5.23 -23.26
N SER A 121 -12.89 5.53 -22.04
CA SER A 121 -13.06 6.90 -21.54
C SER A 121 -11.87 7.44 -20.78
N GLY A 122 -10.96 6.56 -20.38
CA GLY A 122 -9.89 6.87 -19.45
C GLY A 122 -10.36 7.01 -18.00
N LEU A 123 -9.42 7.00 -17.06
CA LEU A 123 -9.69 7.24 -15.64
C LEU A 123 -9.76 8.75 -15.35
N SER A 124 -10.83 9.22 -14.70
CA SER A 124 -10.84 10.54 -14.06
C SER A 124 -10.03 10.51 -12.76
N ASP A 125 -9.71 11.68 -12.19
CA ASP A 125 -9.02 11.78 -10.90
C ASP A 125 -9.84 11.11 -9.80
N GLU A 126 -11.14 11.39 -9.73
CA GLU A 126 -12.03 10.82 -8.73
C GLU A 126 -12.12 9.29 -8.80
N VAL A 127 -12.17 8.73 -10.01
CA VAL A 127 -12.21 7.26 -10.19
C VAL A 127 -10.85 6.63 -9.87
N GLN A 128 -9.75 7.31 -10.18
CA GLN A 128 -8.41 6.85 -9.80
C GLN A 128 -8.28 6.77 -8.28
N ASP A 129 -8.71 7.81 -7.57
CA ASP A 129 -8.66 7.88 -6.09
C ASP A 129 -9.54 6.79 -5.47
N GLU A 130 -10.79 6.64 -5.94
CA GLU A 130 -11.71 5.59 -5.50
C GLU A 130 -11.11 4.19 -5.68
N LEU A 131 -10.57 3.89 -6.86
CA LEU A 131 -10.01 2.58 -7.17
C LEU A 131 -8.70 2.32 -6.41
N SER A 132 -7.88 3.37 -6.20
CA SER A 132 -6.65 3.25 -5.44
C SER A 132 -6.94 2.94 -3.97
N LEU A 133 -7.95 3.58 -3.38
CA LEU A 133 -8.39 3.27 -2.02
C LEU A 133 -8.96 1.86 -1.92
N ALA A 134 -9.83 1.46 -2.86
CA ALA A 134 -10.41 0.12 -2.87
C ALA A 134 -9.35 -0.99 -3.00
N LEU A 135 -8.30 -0.77 -3.81
CA LEU A 135 -7.17 -1.69 -3.95
C LEU A 135 -6.32 -1.73 -2.68
N TRP A 136 -6.13 -0.60 -1.99
CA TRP A 136 -5.45 -0.55 -0.71
C TRP A 136 -6.16 -1.36 0.36
N GLU A 137 -7.45 -1.09 0.57
CA GLU A 137 -8.27 -1.81 1.53
C GLU A 137 -8.29 -3.33 1.27
N LEU A 138 -8.42 -3.71 -0.02
CA LEU A 138 -8.39 -5.11 -0.42
C LEU A 138 -7.04 -5.78 -0.11
N ALA A 139 -5.93 -5.10 -0.39
CA ALA A 139 -4.60 -5.64 -0.10
C ALA A 139 -4.37 -5.79 1.41
N VAL A 140 -4.81 -4.83 2.22
CA VAL A 140 -4.78 -4.91 3.69
C VAL A 140 -5.60 -6.09 4.19
N GLN A 141 -6.83 -6.26 3.70
CA GLN A 141 -7.69 -7.38 4.08
C GLN A 141 -7.08 -8.74 3.74
N LEU A 142 -6.47 -8.88 2.55
CA LEU A 142 -5.79 -10.11 2.12
C LEU A 142 -4.58 -10.43 2.99
N GLU A 143 -3.78 -9.44 3.34
CA GLU A 143 -2.60 -9.61 4.19
C GLU A 143 -2.98 -10.00 5.62
N GLU A 144 -3.96 -9.32 6.21
CA GLU A 144 -4.43 -9.58 7.57
C GLU A 144 -5.14 -10.93 7.71
N GLY A 145 -5.96 -11.31 6.73
CA GLY A 145 -6.57 -12.61 6.67
C GLY A 145 -5.54 -13.74 6.65
N SER A 146 -4.51 -13.61 5.82
CA SER A 146 -3.40 -14.58 5.76
C SER A 146 -2.62 -14.67 7.07
N LEU A 147 -2.38 -13.56 7.75
CA LEU A 147 -1.71 -13.53 9.06
C LEU A 147 -2.55 -14.18 10.16
N ALA A 148 -3.87 -13.94 10.16
CA ALA A 148 -4.78 -14.57 11.10
C ALA A 148 -4.79 -16.10 10.92
N ASP A 149 -4.85 -16.58 9.69
CA ASP A 149 -4.78 -18.00 9.37
C ASP A 149 -3.45 -18.64 9.79
N ALA A 150 -2.33 -17.93 9.58
CA ALA A 150 -1.01 -18.42 9.98
C ALA A 150 -0.90 -18.52 11.52
N ARG A 151 -1.43 -17.55 12.26
CA ARG A 151 -1.50 -17.60 13.73
C ARG A 151 -2.33 -18.76 14.23
N ALA A 152 -3.53 -18.96 13.68
CA ALA A 152 -4.40 -20.06 14.06
C ALA A 152 -3.79 -21.45 13.74
N ARG A 153 -2.97 -21.57 12.68
CA ARG A 153 -2.22 -22.80 12.38
C ARG A 153 -1.09 -23.02 13.39
N LEU A 154 -0.39 -21.97 13.77
CA LEU A 154 0.69 -22.04 14.77
C LEU A 154 0.15 -22.47 16.12
N GLU A 155 -0.93 -21.85 16.61
CA GLU A 155 -1.58 -22.20 17.87
C GLU A 155 -1.97 -23.68 17.90
N ARG A 156 -2.66 -24.16 16.84
CA ARG A 156 -3.02 -25.58 16.73
C ARG A 156 -1.82 -26.52 16.66
N ALA A 157 -0.69 -26.08 16.11
CA ALA A 157 0.54 -26.87 16.09
C ALA A 157 1.21 -26.92 17.47
N GLN A 158 1.19 -25.81 18.21
CA GLN A 158 1.69 -25.75 19.59
C GLN A 158 0.87 -26.63 20.53
N GLU A 159 -0.47 -26.57 20.47
CA GLU A 159 -1.36 -27.43 21.25
C GLU A 159 -1.07 -28.92 21.02
N ARG A 160 -0.92 -29.33 19.74
CA ARG A 160 -0.58 -30.72 19.39
C ARG A 160 0.79 -31.15 19.92
N LEU A 161 1.78 -30.24 19.89
CA LEU A 161 3.10 -30.53 20.42
C LEU A 161 3.06 -30.71 21.95
N GLU A 162 2.36 -29.81 22.66
CA GLU A 162 2.17 -29.91 24.11
C GLU A 162 1.44 -31.19 24.52
N GLU A 163 0.42 -31.58 23.77
CA GLU A 163 -0.30 -32.85 23.98
C GLU A 163 0.62 -34.07 23.78
N ALA A 164 1.43 -34.07 22.71
CA ALA A 164 2.38 -35.15 22.46
C ALA A 164 3.46 -35.24 23.54
N MET A 165 3.96 -34.10 24.05
CA MET A 165 4.92 -34.05 25.15
C MET A 165 4.34 -34.50 26.50
N ARG A 166 3.02 -34.34 26.69
CA ARG A 166 2.32 -34.81 27.91
C ARG A 166 2.05 -36.29 27.90
N ASN A 167 1.89 -36.87 26.73
CA ASN A 167 1.48 -38.27 26.54
C ASN A 167 2.66 -39.23 26.21
N GLY A 168 3.88 -38.70 26.09
CA GLY A 168 5.12 -39.45 25.88
C GLY A 168 5.97 -39.48 27.13
#